data_b8ef71fb15fe3c1afcb0eeb1153bdf4a
#
_entry.id   b8ef71fb15fe3c1afcb0eeb1153bdf4a
#
_cell.length_a   1.000
_cell.length_b   1.000
_cell.length_c   1.000
_cell.angle_alpha   90.00
_cell.angle_beta   90.00
_cell.angle_gamma   90.00
#
_symmetry.space_group_name_H-M   'P 1'
#
loop_
_entity.id
_entity.type
_entity.pdbx_description
1 polymer ?
#
loop_
_entity_poly.entity_id
_entity_poly.type
_entity_poly.pdbx_seq_one_letter_code
_entity_poly.pdbx_strand_id
1 'polypeptide(L)'
;MRILGITVPNEKRLEIGLTCFYGIGRSLACRILDQVGIDYGKKAKDLTPDEENKIRLIVEKIPIEGNLKREIGANIKRLKDIKSYRGVRHMKSLPSRGQRTKTNSRTVRGNVRKTMASGRRKETKT
;
A
#
# COMPACT_ATOMS: atom_id res chain seq x y z
N MET A 1 -8.43 -5.13 16.90
CA MET A 1 -8.36 -3.68 16.63
C MET A 1 -9.02 -3.35 15.29
N ARG A 2 -9.91 -2.36 15.22
CA ARG A 2 -10.54 -1.89 13.97
C ARG A 2 -10.44 -0.36 13.90
N ILE A 3 -9.82 0.17 12.84
CA ILE A 3 -9.62 1.61 12.62
C ILE A 3 -10.15 1.95 11.24
N LEU A 4 -10.93 3.03 11.10
CA LEU A 4 -11.53 3.50 9.84
C LEU A 4 -12.24 2.41 9.03
N GLY A 5 -12.90 1.48 9.72
CA GLY A 5 -13.61 0.36 9.08
C GLY A 5 -12.74 -0.84 8.69
N ILE A 6 -11.42 -0.73 8.79
CA ILE A 6 -10.49 -1.81 8.43
C ILE A 6 -10.05 -2.57 9.69
N THR A 7 -10.10 -3.89 9.62
CA THR A 7 -9.66 -4.76 10.70
C THR A 7 -8.17 -5.08 10.56
N VAL A 8 -7.40 -4.71 11.58
CA VAL A 8 -5.97 -5.07 11.65
C VAL A 8 -5.84 -6.54 12.08
N PRO A 9 -5.02 -7.35 11.40
CA PRO A 9 -4.82 -8.76 11.74
C PRO A 9 -4.27 -8.92 13.16
N ASN A 10 -4.97 -9.68 14.01
CA ASN A 10 -4.65 -9.82 15.42
C ASN A 10 -3.35 -10.59 15.68
N GLU A 11 -3.00 -11.55 14.81
CA GLU A 11 -1.84 -12.42 14.99
C GLU A 11 -0.51 -11.82 14.48
N LYS A 12 -0.57 -10.76 13.70
CA LYS A 12 0.62 -10.10 13.17
C LYS A 12 1.18 -9.09 14.16
N ARG A 13 2.50 -8.86 14.10
CA ARG A 13 3.15 -7.74 14.80
C ARG A 13 2.57 -6.42 14.32
N LEU A 14 2.48 -5.41 15.18
CA LEU A 14 1.86 -4.12 14.85
C LEU A 14 2.54 -3.42 13.68
N GLU A 15 3.87 -3.48 13.58
CA GLU A 15 4.62 -2.93 12.44
C GLU A 15 4.15 -3.48 11.08
N ILE A 16 3.71 -4.74 11.06
CA ILE A 16 3.18 -5.40 9.85
C ILE A 16 1.64 -5.26 9.81
N GLY A 17 0.97 -5.32 10.95
CA GLY A 17 -0.48 -5.18 11.03
C GLY A 17 -0.97 -3.86 10.47
N LEU A 18 -0.30 -2.75 10.78
CA LEU A 18 -0.63 -1.42 10.29
C LEU A 18 -0.44 -1.24 8.77
N THR A 19 0.36 -2.08 8.13
CA THR A 19 0.50 -2.02 6.66
C THR A 19 -0.73 -2.51 5.89
N CYS A 20 -1.79 -2.99 6.58
CA CYS A 20 -3.07 -3.29 5.93
C CYS A 20 -3.77 -2.03 5.41
N PHE A 21 -3.44 -0.85 5.95
CA PHE A 21 -3.98 0.42 5.46
C PHE A 21 -3.24 0.87 4.19
N TYR A 22 -4.01 1.17 3.15
CA TYR A 22 -3.44 1.76 1.95
C TYR A 22 -2.83 3.14 2.26
N GLY A 23 -1.53 3.28 2.07
CA GLY A 23 -0.77 4.49 2.39
C GLY A 23 0.15 4.34 3.60
N ILE A 24 -0.01 3.29 4.40
CA ILE A 24 0.89 2.99 5.51
C ILE A 24 1.83 1.86 5.12
N GLY A 25 3.09 2.19 4.90
CA GLY A 25 4.16 1.21 4.74
C GLY A 25 4.83 0.90 6.08
N ARG A 26 5.75 -0.07 6.09
CA ARG A 26 6.45 -0.50 7.32
C ARG A 26 7.17 0.68 8.03
N SER A 27 7.87 1.52 7.27
CA SER A 27 8.58 2.69 7.83
C SER A 27 7.64 3.69 8.50
N LEU A 28 6.46 3.94 7.94
CA LEU A 28 5.46 4.83 8.54
C LEU A 28 4.81 4.16 9.74
N ALA A 29 4.54 2.85 9.68
CA ALA A 29 4.03 2.08 10.81
C ALA A 29 4.98 2.16 12.01
N CYS A 30 6.30 1.99 11.81
CA CYS A 30 7.28 2.14 12.88
C CYS A 30 7.26 3.56 13.48
N ARG A 31 7.23 4.61 12.65
CA ARG A 31 7.13 6.01 13.16
C ARG A 31 5.88 6.26 14.00
N ILE A 32 4.74 5.68 13.60
CA ILE A 32 3.49 5.79 14.37
C ILE A 32 3.67 5.11 15.73
N LEU A 33 4.28 3.93 15.78
CA LEU A 33 4.52 3.19 17.02
C LEU A 33 5.53 3.92 17.92
N ASP A 34 6.59 4.53 17.35
CA ASP A 34 7.54 5.38 18.09
C ASP A 34 6.86 6.56 18.76
N GLN A 35 5.96 7.25 18.05
CA GLN A 35 5.21 8.39 18.59
C GLN A 35 4.28 8.00 19.75
N VAL A 36 3.79 6.79 19.75
CA VAL A 36 2.92 6.27 20.82
C VAL A 36 3.73 5.61 21.95
N GLY A 37 4.98 5.24 21.69
CA GLY A 37 5.85 4.52 22.64
C GLY A 37 5.49 3.05 22.78
N ILE A 38 5.08 2.39 21.68
CA ILE A 38 4.70 0.98 21.66
C ILE A 38 5.77 0.16 20.95
N ASP A 39 6.12 -1.00 21.51
CA ASP A 39 7.03 -1.95 20.89
C ASP A 39 6.48 -2.48 19.54
N TYR A 40 7.35 -2.53 18.53
CA TYR A 40 7.02 -3.00 17.17
C TYR A 40 6.57 -4.46 17.14
N GLY A 41 7.13 -5.28 18.04
CA GLY A 41 6.85 -6.71 18.15
C GLY A 41 5.51 -7.03 18.76
N LYS A 42 4.87 -6.09 19.47
CA LYS A 42 3.57 -6.27 20.12
C LYS A 42 2.50 -6.66 19.10
N LYS A 43 1.63 -7.58 19.44
CA LYS A 43 0.52 -8.00 18.57
C LYS A 43 -0.71 -7.13 18.79
N ALA A 44 -1.55 -7.01 17.77
CA ALA A 44 -2.77 -6.21 17.87
C ALA A 44 -3.77 -6.71 18.93
N LYS A 45 -3.72 -8.00 19.30
CA LYS A 45 -4.53 -8.58 20.37
C LYS A 45 -4.10 -8.17 21.77
N ASP A 46 -2.82 -7.81 21.94
CA ASP A 46 -2.21 -7.51 23.24
C ASP A 46 -2.22 -5.99 23.55
N LEU A 47 -2.90 -5.20 22.70
CA LEU A 47 -3.05 -3.76 22.88
C LEU A 47 -4.06 -3.43 23.97
N THR A 48 -3.75 -2.40 24.76
CA THR A 48 -4.72 -1.77 25.64
C THR A 48 -5.65 -0.83 24.86
N PRO A 49 -6.89 -0.59 25.33
CA PRO A 49 -7.81 0.35 24.68
C PRO A 49 -7.23 1.76 24.51
N ASP A 50 -6.43 2.22 25.49
CA ASP A 50 -5.80 3.53 25.44
C ASP A 50 -4.72 3.62 24.35
N GLU A 51 -3.92 2.57 24.20
CA GLU A 51 -2.93 2.46 23.11
C GLU A 51 -3.62 2.42 21.73
N GLU A 52 -4.72 1.68 21.61
CA GLU A 52 -5.51 1.64 20.38
C GLU A 52 -6.06 3.03 20.01
N ASN A 53 -6.57 3.78 20.97
CA ASN A 53 -7.06 5.14 20.76
C ASN A 53 -5.94 6.10 20.33
N LYS A 54 -4.75 6.02 20.93
CA LYS A 54 -3.60 6.84 20.54
C LYS A 54 -3.17 6.55 19.10
N ILE A 55 -3.08 5.28 18.71
CA ILE A 55 -2.77 4.89 17.33
C ILE A 55 -3.84 5.44 16.37
N ARG A 56 -5.12 5.31 16.71
CA ARG A 56 -6.25 5.81 15.91
C ARG A 56 -6.14 7.31 15.64
N LEU A 57 -5.89 8.12 16.67
CA LEU A 57 -5.75 9.58 16.55
C LEU A 57 -4.62 10.00 15.60
N ILE A 58 -3.51 9.24 15.57
CA ILE A 58 -2.40 9.54 14.67
C ILE A 58 -2.74 9.11 13.25
N VAL A 59 -3.32 7.92 13.08
CA VAL A 59 -3.69 7.36 11.78
C VAL A 59 -4.76 8.22 11.08
N GLU A 60 -5.72 8.77 11.81
CA GLU A 60 -6.76 9.65 11.28
C GLU A 60 -6.23 10.99 10.72
N LYS A 61 -5.06 11.46 11.20
CA LYS A 61 -4.41 12.67 10.69
C LYS A 61 -3.70 12.46 9.35
N ILE A 62 -3.45 11.22 8.97
CA ILE A 62 -2.71 10.87 7.76
C ILE A 62 -3.69 10.61 6.62
N PRO A 63 -3.48 11.17 5.42
CA PRO A 63 -4.30 10.81 4.27
C PRO A 63 -4.03 9.35 3.88
N ILE A 64 -5.02 8.49 4.10
CA ILE A 64 -4.95 7.05 3.82
C ILE A 64 -6.20 6.60 3.06
N GLU A 65 -6.15 5.37 2.58
CA GLU A 65 -7.28 4.68 1.95
C GLU A 65 -7.97 5.50 0.85
N GLY A 66 -9.26 5.75 1.00
CA GLY A 66 -10.07 6.45 0.00
C GLY A 66 -9.62 7.88 -0.25
N ASN A 67 -9.17 8.60 0.78
CA ASN A 67 -8.67 9.97 0.65
C ASN A 67 -7.38 10.00 -0.18
N LEU A 68 -6.43 9.14 0.16
CA LEU A 68 -5.17 9.03 -0.59
C LEU A 68 -5.41 8.57 -2.03
N LYS A 69 -6.29 7.57 -2.25
CA LYS A 69 -6.62 7.10 -3.60
C LYS A 69 -7.23 8.22 -4.45
N ARG A 70 -8.12 9.04 -3.88
CA ARG A 70 -8.71 10.20 -4.56
C ARG A 70 -7.67 11.26 -4.89
N GLU A 71 -6.79 11.57 -3.95
CA GLU A 71 -5.69 12.53 -4.16
C GLU A 71 -4.75 12.08 -5.28
N ILE A 72 -4.29 10.82 -5.23
CA ILE A 72 -3.44 10.25 -6.29
C ILE A 72 -4.17 10.29 -7.64
N GLY A 73 -5.44 9.89 -7.67
CA GLY A 73 -6.25 9.92 -8.89
C GLY A 73 -6.40 11.33 -9.45
N ALA A 74 -6.67 12.32 -8.61
CA ALA A 74 -6.77 13.74 -8.99
C ALA A 74 -5.44 14.27 -9.55
N ASN A 75 -4.31 13.93 -8.90
CA ASN A 75 -2.99 14.33 -9.37
C ASN A 75 -2.64 13.74 -10.75
N ILE A 76 -2.95 12.45 -10.97
CA ILE A 76 -2.76 11.81 -12.27
C ILE A 76 -3.69 12.42 -13.33
N LYS A 77 -4.96 12.69 -12.99
CA LYS A 77 -5.92 13.34 -13.89
C LYS A 77 -5.42 14.70 -14.30
N ARG A 78 -4.99 15.54 -13.36
CA ARG A 78 -4.41 16.85 -13.63
C ARG A 78 -3.25 16.78 -14.62
N LEU A 79 -2.31 15.83 -14.44
CA LEU A 79 -1.19 15.64 -15.38
C LEU A 79 -1.66 15.27 -16.79
N LYS A 80 -2.73 14.49 -16.90
CA LYS A 80 -3.33 14.13 -18.20
C LYS A 80 -4.01 15.34 -18.85
N ASP A 81 -4.75 16.12 -18.08
CA ASP A 81 -5.52 17.28 -18.58
C ASP A 81 -4.58 18.37 -19.12
N ILE A 82 -3.47 18.65 -18.44
CA ILE A 82 -2.43 19.58 -18.94
C ILE A 82 -1.55 19.00 -20.04
N LYS A 83 -1.82 17.74 -20.50
CA LYS A 83 -1.06 17.06 -21.56
C LYS A 83 0.46 17.03 -21.33
N SER A 84 0.89 16.99 -20.07
CA SER A 84 2.32 16.88 -19.73
C SER A 84 2.90 15.56 -20.25
N TYR A 85 4.21 15.48 -20.47
CA TYR A 85 4.87 14.24 -20.88
C TYR A 85 4.52 13.06 -19.94
N ARG A 86 4.55 13.27 -18.62
CA ARG A 86 4.14 12.27 -17.63
C ARG A 86 2.67 11.88 -17.77
N GLY A 87 1.79 12.85 -18.04
CA GLY A 87 0.37 12.60 -18.28
C GLY A 87 0.13 11.75 -19.52
N VAL A 88 0.84 12.01 -20.62
CA VAL A 88 0.77 11.20 -21.85
C VAL A 88 1.26 9.77 -21.58
N ARG A 89 2.32 9.60 -20.76
CA ARG A 89 2.80 8.27 -20.37
C ARG A 89 1.74 7.52 -19.55
N HIS A 90 1.07 8.19 -18.60
CA HIS A 90 -0.03 7.60 -17.83
C HIS A 90 -1.24 7.24 -18.71
N MET A 91 -1.60 8.07 -19.73
CA MET A 91 -2.68 7.75 -20.67
C MET A 91 -2.39 6.46 -21.45
N LYS A 92 -1.13 6.30 -21.89
CA LYS A 92 -0.69 5.13 -22.66
C LYS A 92 -0.34 3.90 -21.80
N SER A 93 -0.54 3.96 -20.49
CA SER A 93 -0.13 2.90 -19.54
C SER A 93 1.35 2.52 -19.72
N LEU A 94 2.22 3.52 -19.85
CA LEU A 94 3.65 3.35 -20.02
C LEU A 94 4.41 3.85 -18.78
N PRO A 95 5.63 3.34 -18.51
CA PRO A 95 6.46 3.84 -17.43
C PRO A 95 6.72 5.34 -17.58
N SER A 96 6.55 6.11 -16.49
CA SER A 96 6.68 7.58 -16.48
C SER A 96 8.02 8.09 -15.92
N ARG A 97 8.90 7.17 -15.46
CA ARG A 97 10.18 7.49 -14.80
C ARG A 97 11.41 7.12 -15.65
N GLY A 98 11.32 7.15 -16.98
CA GLY A 98 12.44 6.89 -17.87
C GLY A 98 12.86 5.41 -18.01
N GLN A 99 12.05 4.46 -17.49
CA GLN A 99 12.37 3.04 -17.64
C GLN A 99 12.31 2.61 -19.12
N ARG A 100 13.16 1.65 -19.46
CA ARG A 100 13.21 1.06 -20.79
C ARG A 100 11.91 0.32 -21.10
N THR A 101 11.37 0.51 -22.31
CA THR A 101 10.10 -0.10 -22.74
C THR A 101 10.26 -1.23 -23.75
N LYS A 102 11.45 -1.40 -24.33
CA LYS A 102 11.73 -2.48 -25.28
C LYS A 102 11.61 -3.87 -24.63
N THR A 103 11.99 -3.98 -23.36
CA THR A 103 11.95 -5.23 -22.60
C THR A 103 11.29 -4.99 -21.24
N ASN A 104 10.63 -6.01 -20.72
CA ASN A 104 10.16 -6.09 -19.33
C ASN A 104 9.24 -4.94 -18.82
N SER A 105 8.54 -4.23 -19.70
CA SER A 105 7.59 -3.16 -19.30
C SER A 105 6.17 -3.67 -18.99
N ARG A 106 6.04 -4.92 -18.55
CA ARG A 106 4.74 -5.61 -18.40
C ARG A 106 3.96 -5.17 -17.16
N THR A 107 4.64 -4.80 -16.08
CA THR A 107 4.02 -4.47 -14.79
C THR A 107 3.05 -3.30 -14.89
N VAL A 108 3.43 -2.21 -15.60
CA VAL A 108 2.58 -1.02 -15.78
C VAL A 108 1.35 -1.33 -16.64
N ARG A 109 1.47 -2.28 -17.56
CA ARG A 109 0.37 -2.74 -18.43
C ARG A 109 -0.58 -3.73 -17.74
N GLY A 110 -0.29 -4.14 -16.51
CA GLY A 110 -1.07 -5.13 -15.77
C GLY A 110 -0.96 -6.56 -16.32
N ASN A 111 0.00 -6.84 -17.21
CA ASN A 111 0.19 -8.17 -17.79
C ASN A 111 0.78 -9.12 -16.75
N VAL A 112 0.00 -10.12 -16.35
CA VAL A 112 0.46 -11.20 -15.48
C VAL A 112 1.10 -12.30 -16.34
N ARG A 113 2.32 -12.72 -15.97
CA ARG A 113 2.99 -13.84 -16.63
C ARG A 113 2.26 -15.14 -16.33
N LYS A 114 1.70 -15.77 -17.36
CA LYS A 114 1.08 -17.10 -17.29
C LYS A 114 2.06 -18.11 -17.91
N THR A 115 3.04 -18.57 -17.15
CA THR A 115 3.94 -19.64 -17.60
C THR A 115 3.80 -20.85 -16.69
N MET A 116 3.82 -22.05 -17.25
CA MET A 116 3.66 -23.31 -16.51
C MET A 116 4.77 -23.53 -15.47
N ALA A 117 5.95 -22.96 -15.66
CA ALA A 117 7.12 -23.11 -14.79
C ALA A 117 7.38 -21.91 -13.85
N SER A 118 6.38 -21.20 -13.37
CA SER A 118 6.58 -19.98 -12.57
C SER A 118 6.83 -20.21 -11.06
N GLY A 119 7.13 -21.44 -10.61
CA GLY A 119 7.40 -21.78 -9.20
C GLY A 119 6.22 -21.62 -8.23
N ARG A 120 5.14 -20.95 -8.62
CA ARG A 120 3.91 -20.75 -7.83
C ARG A 120 2.79 -21.74 -8.11
N ARG A 121 2.85 -22.46 -9.23
CA ARG A 121 1.94 -23.55 -9.54
C ARG A 121 2.66 -24.87 -9.31
N LYS A 122 2.25 -25.61 -8.29
CA LYS A 122 2.52 -27.04 -8.20
C LYS A 122 1.64 -27.73 -9.25
N GLU A 123 2.27 -28.35 -10.24
CA GLU A 123 1.54 -29.28 -11.11
C GLU A 123 1.08 -30.46 -10.25
N THR A 124 -0.22 -30.60 -10.09
CA THR A 124 -0.80 -31.87 -9.63
C THR A 124 -0.69 -32.80 -10.82
N LYS A 125 0.22 -33.80 -10.75
CA LYS A 125 0.21 -34.92 -11.66
C LYS A 125 -1.13 -35.65 -11.50
N THR A 126 -1.94 -35.64 -12.53
CA THR A 126 -3.05 -36.58 -12.73
C THR A 126 -2.50 -37.96 -12.94
#